data_f855ef3f626a4dc9e8e585a8db26d138
#
_entry.id   f855ef3f626a4dc9e8e585a8db26d138
#
_cell.length_a   1.000
_cell.length_b   1.000
_cell.length_c   1.000
_cell.angle_alpha   90.00
_cell.angle_beta   90.00
_cell.angle_gamma   90.00
#
_symmetry.space_group_name_H-M   'P 1'
#
loop_
_entity.id
_entity.type
_entity.pdbx_description
1 polymer ?
#
loop_
_entity_poly.entity_id
_entity_poly.type
_entity_poly.pdbx_seq_one_letter_code
_entity_poly.pdbx_strand_id
1 'polypeptide(L)'
;MNVAADYVLHPESCGTAFPINEVAVVPEGFVGDEPTSDLARGPDVIGELWIKGPNVVREYWQKPAATRETFSKGWLHSGDIARIDDEGFIYIVDRAKDMIIRGGENVYSVLVEAAIFELPDVADCAVVGVPHPTLGEEVAAVIVLRPGRTVDAEEISRHVAQRIARFAAPTRIVFRSEALPRNPQGKLLKRELRASLVESLARPV
;
A
#
# COMPACT_ATOMS: atom_id res chain seq x y z
N MET A 1 -18.56 -8.04 -2.35
CA MET A 1 -18.63 -9.51 -2.58
C MET A 1 -18.33 -9.75 -4.05
N ASN A 2 -17.43 -10.67 -4.35
CA ASN A 2 -17.17 -11.10 -5.73
C ASN A 2 -17.93 -12.41 -6.00
N VAL A 3 -18.74 -12.46 -7.02
CA VAL A 3 -19.30 -13.73 -7.54
C VAL A 3 -18.41 -14.21 -8.69
N ALA A 4 -18.55 -15.50 -9.10
CA ALA A 4 -17.61 -16.12 -10.04
C ALA A 4 -17.42 -15.34 -11.36
N ALA A 5 -18.47 -14.72 -11.89
CA ALA A 5 -18.39 -13.88 -13.10
C ALA A 5 -17.59 -12.60 -12.88
N ASP A 6 -17.82 -11.94 -11.73
CA ASP A 6 -17.13 -10.70 -11.38
C ASP A 6 -15.63 -10.93 -11.18
N TYR A 7 -15.25 -12.10 -10.61
CA TYR A 7 -13.84 -12.46 -10.43
C TYR A 7 -13.08 -12.60 -11.76
N VAL A 8 -13.76 -13.02 -12.82
CA VAL A 8 -13.16 -13.12 -14.17
C VAL A 8 -13.00 -11.74 -14.81
N LEU A 9 -13.97 -10.85 -14.60
CA LEU A 9 -13.99 -9.51 -15.19
C LEU A 9 -13.15 -8.50 -14.39
N HIS A 10 -13.10 -8.68 -13.07
CA HIS A 10 -12.40 -7.79 -12.13
C HIS A 10 -11.45 -8.57 -11.20
N PRO A 11 -10.41 -9.25 -11.73
CA PRO A 11 -9.57 -10.19 -10.97
C PRO A 11 -8.79 -9.53 -9.83
N GLU A 12 -8.51 -8.23 -9.94
CA GLU A 12 -7.76 -7.46 -8.93
C GLU A 12 -8.68 -6.79 -7.88
N SER A 13 -10.00 -6.89 -8.07
CA SER A 13 -10.96 -6.32 -7.14
C SER A 13 -11.24 -7.25 -5.96
N CYS A 14 -11.42 -6.69 -4.77
CA CYS A 14 -11.98 -7.41 -3.64
C CYS A 14 -13.52 -7.54 -3.70
N GLY A 15 -14.15 -7.05 -4.76
CA GLY A 15 -15.59 -7.10 -5.01
C GLY A 15 -16.30 -5.80 -4.64
N THR A 16 -17.64 -5.88 -4.60
CA THR A 16 -18.51 -4.77 -4.22
C THR A 16 -18.92 -4.87 -2.76
N ALA A 17 -19.37 -3.76 -2.18
CA ALA A 17 -19.92 -3.76 -0.84
C ALA A 17 -21.18 -4.66 -0.73
N PHE A 18 -21.37 -5.30 0.42
CA PHE A 18 -22.65 -5.94 0.72
C PHE A 18 -23.77 -4.89 0.78
N PRO A 19 -25.01 -5.24 0.41
CA PRO A 19 -26.14 -4.28 0.42
C PRO A 19 -26.43 -3.63 1.78
N ILE A 20 -25.97 -4.25 2.88
CA ILE A 20 -26.13 -3.74 4.25
C ILE A 20 -24.95 -2.88 4.73
N ASN A 21 -23.92 -2.75 3.90
CA ASN A 21 -22.72 -1.98 4.22
C ASN A 21 -22.63 -0.72 3.36
N GLU A 22 -22.22 0.35 3.99
CA GLU A 22 -21.76 1.56 3.32
C GLU A 22 -20.24 1.53 3.22
N VAL A 23 -19.70 1.95 2.10
CA VAL A 23 -18.26 2.11 1.89
C VAL A 23 -17.99 3.48 1.28
N ALA A 24 -16.88 4.08 1.68
CA ALA A 24 -16.41 5.35 1.12
C ALA A 24 -14.90 5.31 0.95
N VAL A 25 -14.41 5.95 -0.12
CA VAL A 25 -12.99 6.27 -0.29
C VAL A 25 -12.82 7.71 0.18
N VAL A 26 -12.07 7.88 1.26
CA VAL A 26 -11.88 9.17 1.92
C VAL A 26 -10.50 9.70 1.54
N PRO A 27 -10.42 10.84 0.83
CA PRO A 27 -9.16 11.39 0.37
C PRO A 27 -8.27 11.82 1.55
N GLU A 28 -6.97 11.85 1.33
CA GLU A 28 -6.02 12.37 2.30
C GLU A 28 -6.34 13.83 2.66
N GLY A 29 -6.17 14.18 3.93
CA GLY A 29 -6.48 15.52 4.41
C GLY A 29 -7.97 15.78 4.65
N PHE A 30 -8.83 14.81 4.51
CA PHE A 30 -10.24 14.93 4.87
C PHE A 30 -10.39 15.30 6.35
N VAL A 31 -11.15 16.37 6.61
CA VAL A 31 -11.45 16.83 7.96
C VAL A 31 -12.93 16.59 8.24
N GLY A 32 -13.21 15.55 9.01
CA GLY A 32 -14.58 15.20 9.38
C GLY A 32 -14.66 13.82 10.01
N ASP A 33 -15.79 13.55 10.66
CA ASP A 33 -16.05 12.28 11.33
C ASP A 33 -16.91 11.34 10.46
N GLU A 34 -17.45 11.83 9.36
CA GLU A 34 -18.40 11.13 8.52
C GLU A 34 -18.22 11.55 7.06
N PRO A 35 -17.95 10.59 6.15
CA PRO A 35 -17.86 10.88 4.74
C PRO A 35 -19.25 11.28 4.20
N THR A 36 -19.32 12.31 3.36
CA THR A 36 -20.53 12.71 2.68
C THR A 36 -20.78 11.85 1.44
N SER A 37 -22.03 11.77 0.99
CA SER A 37 -22.42 11.05 -0.24
C SER A 37 -21.75 11.58 -1.51
N ASP A 38 -21.18 12.79 -1.44
CA ASP A 38 -20.52 13.47 -2.55
C ASP A 38 -19.03 13.16 -2.66
N LEU A 39 -18.49 12.27 -1.79
CA LEU A 39 -17.12 11.80 -1.96
C LEU A 39 -17.00 11.07 -3.29
N ALA A 40 -16.10 11.59 -4.10
CA ALA A 40 -15.96 11.20 -5.50
C ALA A 40 -15.68 9.69 -5.62
N ARG A 41 -16.33 9.08 -6.60
CA ARG A 41 -16.03 7.74 -7.10
C ARG A 41 -15.34 7.88 -8.45
N GLY A 42 -14.59 6.89 -8.83
CA GLY A 42 -13.94 6.83 -10.12
C GLY A 42 -12.55 6.21 -10.03
N PRO A 43 -11.98 5.80 -11.16
CA PRO A 43 -10.70 5.08 -11.18
C PRO A 43 -9.53 5.91 -10.65
N ASP A 44 -9.63 7.24 -10.73
CA ASP A 44 -8.56 8.17 -10.32
C ASP A 44 -8.72 8.68 -8.89
N VAL A 45 -9.83 8.33 -8.20
CA VAL A 45 -10.06 8.75 -6.82
C VAL A 45 -9.49 7.71 -5.88
N ILE A 46 -8.36 8.04 -5.26
CA ILE A 46 -7.65 7.17 -4.32
C ILE A 46 -7.71 7.81 -2.93
N GLY A 47 -8.01 6.99 -1.91
CA GLY A 47 -8.07 7.42 -0.51
C GLY A 47 -8.20 6.25 0.45
N GLU A 48 -8.35 6.54 1.73
CA GLU A 48 -8.57 5.50 2.72
C GLU A 48 -9.99 4.91 2.59
N LEU A 49 -10.08 3.58 2.59
CA LEU A 49 -11.36 2.88 2.59
C LEU A 49 -12.00 2.93 3.98
N TRP A 50 -13.14 3.59 4.08
CA TRP A 50 -13.98 3.58 5.29
C TRP A 50 -15.18 2.66 5.08
N ILE A 51 -15.55 1.93 6.13
CA ILE A 51 -16.60 0.91 6.09
C ILE A 51 -17.57 1.13 7.25
N LYS A 52 -18.87 1.13 6.96
CA LYS A 52 -19.94 1.19 7.97
C LYS A 52 -20.95 0.09 7.70
N GLY A 53 -21.45 -0.56 8.76
CA GLY A 53 -22.44 -1.61 8.63
C GLY A 53 -22.58 -2.45 9.90
N PRO A 54 -23.58 -3.33 9.95
CA PRO A 54 -23.87 -4.13 11.13
C PRO A 54 -22.81 -5.18 11.46
N ASN A 55 -21.91 -5.50 10.52
CA ASN A 55 -20.77 -6.40 10.69
C ASN A 55 -19.51 -5.67 11.20
N VAL A 56 -19.53 -4.34 11.28
CA VAL A 56 -18.45 -3.55 11.85
C VAL A 56 -18.56 -3.56 13.37
N VAL A 57 -17.48 -3.95 14.05
CA VAL A 57 -17.41 -3.94 15.52
C VAL A 57 -17.47 -2.50 16.04
N ARG A 58 -17.95 -2.32 17.25
CA ARG A 58 -18.13 -0.98 17.84
C ARG A 58 -16.84 -0.43 18.41
N GLU A 59 -15.96 -1.30 18.93
CA GLU A 59 -14.74 -0.91 19.63
C GLU A 59 -13.75 -2.07 19.74
N TYR A 60 -12.51 -1.72 20.05
CA TYR A 60 -11.50 -2.70 20.49
C TYR A 60 -11.57 -2.88 22.00
N TRP A 61 -11.72 -4.11 22.45
CA TRP A 61 -11.82 -4.46 23.86
C TRP A 61 -10.68 -3.86 24.69
N GLN A 62 -11.02 -3.07 25.70
CA GLN A 62 -10.09 -2.39 26.60
C GLN A 62 -9.00 -1.53 25.92
N LYS A 63 -9.23 -1.03 24.68
CA LYS A 63 -8.29 -0.19 23.95
C LYS A 63 -8.95 1.12 23.47
N PRO A 64 -9.31 2.04 24.40
CA PRO A 64 -10.06 3.23 24.05
C PRO A 64 -9.30 4.20 23.12
N ALA A 65 -7.97 4.26 23.21
CA ALA A 65 -7.17 5.09 22.31
C ALA A 65 -7.24 4.57 20.87
N ALA A 66 -6.93 3.29 20.66
CA ALA A 66 -7.01 2.66 19.35
C ALA A 66 -8.45 2.69 18.78
N THR A 67 -9.46 2.58 19.64
CA THR A 67 -10.87 2.69 19.23
C THR A 67 -11.16 4.09 18.67
N ARG A 68 -10.73 5.16 19.35
CA ARG A 68 -10.94 6.53 18.87
C ARG A 68 -10.21 6.85 17.56
N GLU A 69 -9.05 6.23 17.34
CA GLU A 69 -8.28 6.39 16.10
C GLU A 69 -8.91 5.64 14.92
N THR A 70 -9.57 4.50 15.22
CA THR A 70 -10.06 3.58 14.17
C THR A 70 -11.54 3.76 13.85
N PHE A 71 -12.34 4.34 14.75
CA PHE A 71 -13.77 4.46 14.55
C PHE A 71 -14.26 5.89 14.76
N SER A 72 -15.07 6.39 13.81
CA SER A 72 -15.80 7.66 13.92
C SER A 72 -17.24 7.48 13.46
N LYS A 73 -18.22 7.86 14.30
CA LYS A 73 -19.67 7.80 13.99
C LYS A 73 -20.14 6.51 13.31
N GLY A 74 -19.58 5.37 13.72
CA GLY A 74 -19.90 4.05 13.17
C GLY A 74 -19.15 3.66 11.90
N TRP A 75 -18.29 4.53 11.39
CA TRP A 75 -17.35 4.22 10.34
C TRP A 75 -16.07 3.60 10.91
N LEU A 76 -15.62 2.53 10.30
CA LEU A 76 -14.31 1.92 10.50
C LEU A 76 -13.33 2.53 9.50
N HIS A 77 -12.27 3.14 9.98
CA HIS A 77 -11.09 3.50 9.19
C HIS A 77 -10.25 2.24 8.99
N SER A 78 -10.28 1.68 7.78
CA SER A 78 -9.68 0.36 7.53
C SER A 78 -8.15 0.38 7.57
N GLY A 79 -7.55 1.54 7.31
CA GLY A 79 -6.13 1.70 7.08
C GLY A 79 -5.67 1.12 5.73
N ASP A 80 -6.60 0.76 4.86
CA ASP A 80 -6.32 0.36 3.48
C ASP A 80 -6.59 1.55 2.55
N ILE A 81 -5.66 1.81 1.65
CA ILE A 81 -5.83 2.77 0.56
C ILE A 81 -6.51 2.04 -0.60
N ALA A 82 -7.58 2.61 -1.11
CA ALA A 82 -8.41 1.99 -2.13
C ALA A 82 -8.92 3.01 -3.15
N ARG A 83 -9.46 2.49 -4.23
CA ARG A 83 -10.35 3.19 -5.17
C ARG A 83 -11.62 2.37 -5.38
N ILE A 84 -12.69 3.04 -5.76
CA ILE A 84 -13.96 2.40 -6.15
C ILE A 84 -14.26 2.87 -7.56
N ASP A 85 -14.46 1.93 -8.48
CA ASP A 85 -14.83 2.25 -9.86
C ASP A 85 -16.30 2.63 -10.00
N ASP A 86 -16.71 3.00 -11.22
CA ASP A 86 -18.08 3.42 -11.52
C ASP A 86 -19.13 2.30 -11.36
N GLU A 87 -18.69 1.04 -11.40
CA GLU A 87 -19.52 -0.14 -11.19
C GLU A 87 -19.61 -0.53 -9.69
N GLY A 88 -18.83 0.14 -8.83
CA GLY A 88 -18.80 -0.08 -7.38
C GLY A 88 -17.82 -1.16 -6.91
N PHE A 89 -16.94 -1.64 -7.79
CA PHE A 89 -15.88 -2.56 -7.41
C PHE A 89 -14.77 -1.84 -6.67
N ILE A 90 -14.31 -2.46 -5.57
CA ILE A 90 -13.30 -1.93 -4.67
C ILE A 90 -11.96 -2.57 -5.00
N TYR A 91 -10.95 -1.74 -5.21
CA TYR A 91 -9.56 -2.16 -5.47
C TYR A 91 -8.66 -1.63 -4.36
N ILE A 92 -7.99 -2.52 -3.65
CA ILE A 92 -7.01 -2.12 -2.65
C ILE A 92 -5.71 -1.76 -3.36
N VAL A 93 -5.24 -0.54 -3.14
CA VAL A 93 -4.03 0.01 -3.76
C VAL A 93 -2.81 -0.19 -2.87
N ASP A 94 -2.94 0.09 -1.56
CA ASP A 94 -1.86 -0.07 -0.58
C ASP A 94 -2.44 -0.05 0.86
N ARG A 95 -1.55 -0.06 1.85
CA ARG A 95 -1.87 0.25 3.25
C ARG A 95 -1.45 1.69 3.56
N ALA A 96 -2.29 2.44 4.25
CA ALA A 96 -1.99 3.83 4.62
C ALA A 96 -0.62 3.99 5.33
N LYS A 97 -0.27 3.04 6.21
CA LYS A 97 1.01 3.02 6.95
C LYS A 97 2.23 2.57 6.14
N ASP A 98 2.02 1.96 4.97
CA ASP A 98 3.08 1.46 4.09
C ASP A 98 3.27 2.39 2.87
N MET A 99 2.36 3.38 2.69
CA MET A 99 2.48 4.46 1.71
C MET A 99 3.69 5.33 2.04
N ILE A 100 4.44 5.72 1.02
CA ILE A 100 5.67 6.50 1.14
C ILE A 100 5.37 7.94 0.73
N ILE A 101 5.67 8.91 1.60
CA ILE A 101 5.46 10.33 1.30
C ILE A 101 6.80 10.94 0.90
N ARG A 102 7.02 11.09 -0.41
CA ARG A 102 8.26 11.60 -0.98
C ARG A 102 8.07 12.98 -1.60
N GLY A 103 8.56 14.01 -0.92
CA GLY A 103 8.46 15.39 -1.43
C GLY A 103 7.03 15.90 -1.59
N GLY A 104 6.08 15.38 -0.82
CA GLY A 104 4.65 15.70 -0.92
C GLY A 104 3.86 14.82 -1.89
N GLU A 105 4.54 13.89 -2.59
CA GLU A 105 3.90 12.93 -3.48
C GLU A 105 3.69 11.59 -2.79
N ASN A 106 2.51 11.01 -2.99
CA ASN A 106 2.17 9.69 -2.46
C ASN A 106 2.69 8.58 -3.38
N VAL A 107 3.59 7.76 -2.87
CA VAL A 107 4.10 6.59 -3.56
C VAL A 107 3.52 5.33 -2.91
N TYR A 108 2.73 4.60 -3.67
CA TYR A 108 2.12 3.35 -3.24
C TYR A 108 3.12 2.20 -3.40
N SER A 109 3.57 1.66 -2.29
CA SER A 109 4.63 0.64 -2.26
C SER A 109 4.26 -0.60 -3.06
N VAL A 110 2.99 -1.00 -3.05
CA VAL A 110 2.47 -2.16 -3.78
C VAL A 110 2.56 -1.96 -5.30
N LEU A 111 2.30 -0.75 -5.82
CA LEU A 111 2.42 -0.46 -7.25
C LEU A 111 3.88 -0.51 -7.70
N VAL A 112 4.80 -0.02 -6.87
CA VAL A 112 6.24 -0.11 -7.16
C VAL A 112 6.71 -1.56 -7.14
N GLU A 113 6.27 -2.36 -6.16
CA GLU A 113 6.53 -3.80 -6.10
C GLU A 113 6.00 -4.52 -7.33
N ALA A 114 4.78 -4.24 -7.77
CA ALA A 114 4.19 -4.83 -8.97
C ALA A 114 5.02 -4.53 -10.22
N ALA A 115 5.48 -3.28 -10.39
CA ALA A 115 6.35 -2.94 -11.51
C ALA A 115 7.71 -3.66 -11.44
N ILE A 116 8.29 -3.81 -10.25
CA ILE A 116 9.55 -4.56 -10.07
C ILE A 116 9.36 -6.04 -10.40
N PHE A 117 8.22 -6.65 -10.04
CA PHE A 117 7.91 -8.05 -10.35
C PHE A 117 7.74 -8.35 -11.84
N GLU A 118 7.52 -7.34 -12.70
CA GLU A 118 7.52 -7.54 -14.16
C GLU A 118 8.91 -7.94 -14.69
N LEU A 119 9.98 -7.65 -13.93
CA LEU A 119 11.34 -8.04 -14.30
C LEU A 119 11.55 -9.55 -14.05
N PRO A 120 11.87 -10.34 -15.10
CA PRO A 120 11.92 -11.80 -15.01
C PRO A 120 13.00 -12.33 -14.08
N ASP A 121 14.01 -11.49 -13.77
CA ASP A 121 15.15 -11.83 -12.92
C ASP A 121 14.86 -11.69 -11.43
N VAL A 122 13.74 -11.03 -11.07
CA VAL A 122 13.30 -10.82 -9.69
C VAL A 122 12.52 -12.03 -9.18
N ALA A 123 12.93 -12.55 -8.02
CA ALA A 123 12.21 -13.62 -7.31
C ALA A 123 11.27 -13.09 -6.23
N ASP A 124 11.71 -12.05 -5.49
CA ASP A 124 10.92 -11.40 -4.43
C ASP A 124 11.38 -9.95 -4.27
N CYS A 125 10.49 -9.07 -3.85
CA CYS A 125 10.84 -7.70 -3.53
C CYS A 125 9.96 -7.12 -2.43
N ALA A 126 10.48 -6.09 -1.77
CA ALA A 126 9.76 -5.25 -0.82
C ALA A 126 10.14 -3.80 -1.01
N VAL A 127 9.17 -2.93 -1.03
CA VAL A 127 9.36 -1.49 -1.14
C VAL A 127 8.91 -0.81 0.15
N VAL A 128 9.77 0.06 0.67
CA VAL A 128 9.54 0.80 1.93
C VAL A 128 10.06 2.24 1.80
N GLY A 129 9.46 3.15 2.55
CA GLY A 129 10.00 4.50 2.74
C GLY A 129 11.13 4.49 3.75
N VAL A 130 12.22 5.17 3.44
CA VAL A 130 13.31 5.45 4.39
C VAL A 130 13.49 6.96 4.55
N PRO A 131 13.92 7.46 5.73
CA PRO A 131 14.06 8.88 5.97
C PRO A 131 14.99 9.56 4.95
N HIS A 132 14.58 10.74 4.48
CA HIS A 132 15.38 11.58 3.59
C HIS A 132 15.43 13.02 4.12
N PRO A 133 16.59 13.71 4.12
CA PRO A 133 16.75 15.01 4.77
C PRO A 133 15.84 16.13 4.27
N THR A 134 15.46 16.11 3.00
CA THR A 134 14.67 17.18 2.36
C THR A 134 13.34 16.72 1.79
N LEU A 135 13.17 15.43 1.52
CA LEU A 135 11.96 14.88 0.89
C LEU A 135 11.01 14.22 1.89
N GLY A 136 11.34 14.20 3.19
CA GLY A 136 10.65 13.42 4.20
C GLY A 136 11.04 11.95 4.10
N GLU A 137 10.63 11.28 3.05
CA GLU A 137 11.04 9.91 2.75
C GLU A 137 11.61 9.78 1.33
N GLU A 138 12.38 8.72 1.09
CA GLU A 138 12.77 8.24 -0.22
C GLU A 138 12.36 6.77 -0.39
N VAL A 139 12.18 6.37 -1.65
CA VAL A 139 11.76 5.01 -2.00
C VAL A 139 12.97 4.08 -1.95
N ALA A 140 12.90 3.06 -1.10
CA ALA A 140 13.89 2.00 -0.99
C ALA A 140 13.29 0.65 -1.37
N ALA A 141 14.00 -0.14 -2.18
CA ALA A 141 13.62 -1.48 -2.56
C ALA A 141 14.63 -2.51 -2.04
N VAL A 142 14.12 -3.57 -1.43
CA VAL A 142 14.91 -4.77 -1.10
C VAL A 142 14.53 -5.87 -2.06
N ILE A 143 15.51 -6.41 -2.78
CA ILE A 143 15.27 -7.31 -3.91
C ILE A 143 16.00 -8.62 -3.70
N VAL A 144 15.30 -9.72 -3.96
CA VAL A 144 15.85 -11.05 -4.08
C VAL A 144 15.79 -11.48 -5.55
N LEU A 145 16.92 -11.79 -6.13
CA LEU A 145 17.01 -12.26 -7.51
C LEU A 145 16.80 -13.77 -7.60
N ARG A 146 16.36 -14.22 -8.74
CA ARG A 146 16.32 -15.65 -9.05
C ARG A 146 17.73 -16.23 -9.12
N PRO A 147 17.94 -17.49 -8.79
CA PRO A 147 19.26 -18.13 -8.86
C PRO A 147 19.92 -17.95 -10.23
N GLY A 148 21.18 -17.47 -10.22
CA GLY A 148 21.97 -17.26 -11.44
C GLY A 148 21.55 -16.07 -12.30
N ARG A 149 20.64 -15.23 -11.82
CA ARG A 149 20.21 -14.00 -12.50
C ARG A 149 20.89 -12.78 -11.93
N THR A 150 21.02 -11.77 -12.79
CA THR A 150 21.58 -10.46 -12.42
C THR A 150 20.77 -9.36 -13.11
N VAL A 151 20.49 -8.32 -12.37
CA VAL A 151 19.94 -7.05 -12.87
C VAL A 151 20.59 -5.93 -12.07
N ASP A 152 20.88 -4.81 -12.67
CA ASP A 152 21.46 -3.71 -11.93
C ASP A 152 20.38 -2.75 -11.34
N ALA A 153 20.79 -1.98 -10.35
CA ALA A 153 19.89 -1.06 -9.65
C ALA A 153 19.34 0.03 -10.58
N GLU A 154 20.11 0.48 -11.54
CA GLU A 154 19.70 1.54 -12.48
C GLU A 154 18.62 1.01 -13.44
N GLU A 155 18.74 -0.24 -13.87
CA GLU A 155 17.74 -0.88 -14.73
C GLU A 155 16.40 -0.99 -14.02
N ILE A 156 16.40 -1.43 -12.76
CA ILE A 156 15.17 -1.53 -11.94
C ILE A 156 14.55 -0.14 -11.75
N SER A 157 15.34 0.83 -11.35
CA SER A 157 14.86 2.21 -11.13
C SER A 157 14.26 2.80 -12.42
N ARG A 158 14.94 2.60 -13.55
CA ARG A 158 14.48 3.06 -14.87
C ARG A 158 13.17 2.37 -15.29
N HIS A 159 13.06 1.06 -15.05
CA HIS A 159 11.85 0.30 -15.35
C HIS A 159 10.64 0.86 -14.58
N VAL A 160 10.77 1.03 -13.26
CA VAL A 160 9.72 1.62 -12.42
C VAL A 160 9.36 3.04 -12.87
N ALA A 161 10.35 3.88 -13.17
CA ALA A 161 10.13 5.25 -13.64
C ALA A 161 9.31 5.33 -14.95
N GLN A 162 9.47 4.33 -15.82
CA GLN A 162 8.73 4.22 -17.08
C GLN A 162 7.30 3.67 -16.90
N ARG A 163 7.08 2.86 -15.87
CA ARG A 163 5.79 2.20 -15.61
C ARG A 163 4.84 3.05 -14.77
N ILE A 164 5.38 3.79 -13.81
CA ILE A 164 4.58 4.56 -12.85
C ILE A 164 4.89 6.04 -12.99
N ALA A 165 5.98 6.49 -12.35
CA ALA A 165 6.44 7.88 -12.37
C ALA A 165 7.90 7.96 -11.88
N ARG A 166 8.60 9.04 -12.28
CA ARG A 166 10.00 9.23 -11.85
C ARG A 166 10.16 9.38 -10.35
N PHE A 167 9.20 10.02 -9.68
CA PHE A 167 9.27 10.20 -8.22
C PHE A 167 9.03 8.89 -7.45
N ALA A 168 8.35 7.90 -8.06
CA ALA A 168 8.11 6.59 -7.46
C ALA A 168 9.27 5.60 -7.65
N ALA A 169 10.24 5.94 -8.52
CA ALA A 169 11.37 5.07 -8.78
C ALA A 169 12.25 4.92 -7.52
N PRO A 170 12.64 3.69 -7.15
CA PRO A 170 13.54 3.45 -6.03
C PRO A 170 14.88 4.13 -6.25
N THR A 171 15.29 4.94 -5.29
CA THR A 171 16.60 5.60 -5.27
C THR A 171 17.62 4.78 -4.47
N ARG A 172 17.14 3.87 -3.62
CA ARG A 172 17.95 2.91 -2.88
C ARG A 172 17.49 1.50 -3.19
N ILE A 173 18.39 0.68 -3.68
CA ILE A 173 18.14 -0.72 -3.99
C ILE A 173 19.17 -1.57 -3.27
N VAL A 174 18.69 -2.52 -2.48
CA VAL A 174 19.51 -3.47 -1.73
C VAL A 174 19.18 -4.88 -2.20
N PHE A 175 20.18 -5.56 -2.72
CA PHE A 175 20.05 -6.96 -3.10
C PHE A 175 20.34 -7.87 -1.91
N ARG A 176 19.51 -8.91 -1.72
CA ARG A 176 19.68 -9.94 -0.71
C ARG A 176 19.70 -11.32 -1.34
N SER A 177 20.49 -12.20 -0.77
CA SER A 177 20.50 -13.64 -1.11
C SER A 177 19.48 -14.44 -0.30
N GLU A 178 19.09 -13.91 0.86
CA GLU A 178 18.15 -14.57 1.77
C GLU A 178 16.73 -14.14 1.48
N ALA A 179 15.76 -15.02 1.75
CA ALA A 179 14.34 -14.71 1.64
C ALA A 179 13.95 -13.51 2.50
N LEU A 180 12.99 -12.73 2.02
CA LEU A 180 12.46 -11.60 2.77
C LEU A 180 11.69 -12.07 4.02
N PRO A 181 11.79 -11.34 5.15
CA PRO A 181 11.13 -11.74 6.39
C PRO A 181 9.61 -11.71 6.24
N ARG A 182 8.97 -12.80 6.62
CA ARG A 182 7.51 -12.97 6.60
C ARG A 182 7.01 -13.53 7.92
N ASN A 183 5.78 -13.16 8.27
CA ASN A 183 5.11 -13.78 9.40
C ASN A 183 4.65 -15.22 9.06
N PRO A 184 4.17 -16.02 10.06
CA PRO A 184 3.71 -17.39 9.80
C PRO A 184 2.57 -17.52 8.76
N GLN A 185 1.83 -16.45 8.51
CA GLN A 185 0.78 -16.39 7.48
C GLN A 185 1.32 -15.98 6.09
N GLY A 186 2.64 -15.85 5.94
CA GLY A 186 3.30 -15.46 4.68
C GLY A 186 3.33 -13.96 4.38
N LYS A 187 2.80 -13.11 5.28
CA LYS A 187 2.80 -11.65 5.09
C LYS A 187 4.19 -11.07 5.31
N LEU A 188 4.63 -10.25 4.36
CA LEU A 188 5.90 -9.52 4.41
C LEU A 188 5.98 -8.57 5.62
N LEU A 189 7.09 -8.62 6.35
CA LEU A 189 7.34 -7.80 7.53
C LEU A 189 8.08 -6.50 7.15
N LYS A 190 7.39 -5.61 6.39
CA LYS A 190 7.94 -4.34 5.88
C LYS A 190 8.56 -3.48 6.98
N ARG A 191 7.95 -3.45 8.18
CA ARG A 191 8.47 -2.69 9.32
C ARG A 191 9.87 -3.14 9.74
N GLU A 192 10.15 -4.43 9.74
CA GLU A 192 11.47 -4.99 10.09
C GLU A 192 12.49 -4.66 8.99
N LEU A 193 12.10 -4.77 7.72
CA LEU A 193 12.94 -4.39 6.59
C LEU A 193 13.31 -2.90 6.64
N ARG A 194 12.31 -2.04 6.88
CA ARG A 194 12.55 -0.59 7.05
C ARG A 194 13.53 -0.31 8.17
N ALA A 195 13.35 -0.92 9.35
CA ALA A 195 14.22 -0.73 10.49
C ALA A 195 15.67 -1.14 10.18
N SER A 196 15.86 -2.29 9.54
CA SER A 196 17.18 -2.78 9.12
C SER A 196 17.86 -1.87 8.12
N LEU A 197 17.11 -1.34 7.15
CA LEU A 197 17.63 -0.38 6.16
C LEU A 197 18.06 0.94 6.83
N VAL A 198 17.22 1.50 7.69
CA VAL A 198 17.52 2.74 8.42
C VAL A 198 18.77 2.57 9.29
N GLU A 199 18.90 1.44 9.99
CA GLU A 199 20.09 1.13 10.77
C GLU A 199 21.35 1.03 9.90
N SER A 200 21.26 0.41 8.73
CA SER A 200 22.37 0.32 7.78
C SER A 200 22.82 1.69 7.25
N LEU A 201 21.87 2.61 7.08
CA LEU A 201 22.14 3.98 6.62
C LEU A 201 22.79 4.86 7.70
N ALA A 202 22.54 4.56 8.97
CA ALA A 202 23.09 5.30 10.11
C ALA A 202 24.54 4.90 10.46
N ARG A 203 25.05 3.80 9.90
CA ARG A 203 26.44 3.37 10.14
C ARG A 203 27.37 4.13 9.16
N PRO A 204 28.28 5.00 9.64
CA PRO A 204 29.29 5.60 8.78
C PRO A 204 30.20 4.48 8.21
N VAL A 205 30.50 4.60 6.94
CA VAL A 205 31.51 3.78 6.21
C VAL A 205 32.90 4.08 6.75
#